data_c2d3c4fee350ff56587dc592bdc92f8c
#
_entry.id   c2d3c4fee350ff56587dc592bdc92f8c
#
_cell.length_a   1.000
_cell.length_b   1.000
_cell.length_c   1.000
_cell.angle_alpha   90.00
_cell.angle_beta   90.00
_cell.angle_gamma   90.00
#
_symmetry.space_group_name_H-M   'P 1'
#
loop_
_entity.id
_entity.type
_entity.pdbx_description
1 polymer ?
#
loop_
_entity_poly.entity_id
_entity_poly.type
_entity_poly.pdbx_seq_one_letter_code
_entity_poly.pdbx_strand_id
1 'polypeptide(L)'
;MKIFLKKYYHLIIMAAVTIAFAYIPLNKRGFNVVDMEQEPLLEPGEYIISPYDNIFRRIARRHDVDWRLLCALAYCESRFNPDAYSPRGAVGMMQVMPHIARHWDVMESELLDPAINIDVACRLYKSMQKMLRFPKEVSERDKMAFTIASYNCGASRIIDARNLAAYYDEPKYEWDVVSDYILLLSSEEFYNHEAVCGGQFKEPHITIAYTNKVLSVYEKYVSMAEE
;
A
#
# COMPACT_ATOMS: atom_id res chain seq x y z
N MET A 1 16.92 8.86 -31.72
CA MET A 1 15.97 9.50 -30.79
C MET A 1 15.29 8.50 -29.85
N LYS A 2 14.71 7.37 -30.34
CA LYS A 2 14.08 6.31 -29.49
C LYS A 2 15.03 5.67 -28.45
N ILE A 3 16.28 5.41 -28.80
CA ILE A 3 17.29 4.78 -27.90
C ILE A 3 17.72 5.75 -26.78
N PHE A 4 17.76 7.05 -27.05
CA PHE A 4 18.14 8.06 -26.06
C PHE A 4 17.05 8.26 -25.00
N LEU A 5 15.78 8.24 -25.40
CA LEU A 5 14.63 8.28 -24.49
C LEU A 5 14.59 7.05 -23.57
N LYS A 6 14.90 5.84 -24.07
CA LYS A 6 14.93 4.61 -23.25
C LYS A 6 15.99 4.68 -22.14
N LYS A 7 17.16 5.27 -22.40
CA LYS A 7 18.26 5.40 -21.42
C LYS A 7 17.96 6.36 -20.27
N TYR A 8 17.11 7.38 -20.51
CA TYR A 8 16.75 8.38 -19.51
C TYR A 8 15.34 8.20 -18.95
N TYR A 9 14.54 7.25 -19.50
CA TYR A 9 13.18 7.00 -19.07
C TYR A 9 13.11 6.53 -17.61
N HIS A 10 14.07 5.71 -17.16
CA HIS A 10 14.20 5.30 -15.75
C HIS A 10 14.48 6.49 -14.82
N LEU A 11 15.33 7.42 -15.26
CA LEU A 11 15.61 8.66 -14.53
C LEU A 11 14.37 9.58 -14.49
N ILE A 12 13.62 9.64 -15.57
CA ILE A 12 12.38 10.43 -15.66
C ILE A 12 11.28 9.81 -14.80
N ILE A 13 11.12 8.49 -14.76
CA ILE A 13 10.15 7.82 -13.88
C ILE A 13 10.59 7.91 -12.42
N MET A 14 11.87 7.67 -12.10
CA MET A 14 12.39 7.88 -10.75
C MET A 14 12.20 9.34 -10.32
N ALA A 15 12.48 10.30 -11.19
CA ALA A 15 12.23 11.72 -10.94
C ALA A 15 10.73 12.02 -10.86
N ALA A 16 9.88 11.40 -11.68
CA ALA A 16 8.43 11.58 -11.62
C ALA A 16 7.81 10.97 -10.37
N VAL A 17 8.33 9.82 -9.89
CA VAL A 17 7.93 9.22 -8.62
C VAL A 17 8.37 10.12 -7.46
N THR A 18 9.61 10.63 -7.48
CA THR A 18 10.12 11.58 -6.48
C THR A 18 9.37 12.91 -6.53
N ILE A 19 9.05 13.42 -7.73
CA ILE A 19 8.27 14.65 -7.94
C ILE A 19 6.80 14.44 -7.56
N ALA A 20 6.19 13.26 -7.81
CA ALA A 20 4.83 12.96 -7.38
C ALA A 20 4.72 12.94 -5.84
N PHE A 21 5.74 12.45 -5.14
CA PHE A 21 5.82 12.58 -3.67
C PHE A 21 6.06 14.02 -3.22
N ALA A 22 6.86 14.81 -3.95
CA ALA A 22 7.13 16.21 -3.63
C ALA A 22 5.94 17.15 -3.88
N TYR A 23 5.00 16.79 -4.78
CA TYR A 23 3.78 17.57 -5.08
C TYR A 23 2.53 17.09 -4.32
N ILE A 24 2.63 16.14 -3.41
CA ILE A 24 1.56 15.93 -2.42
C ILE A 24 1.59 17.16 -1.51
N PRO A 25 0.54 18.01 -1.50
CA PRO A 25 0.56 19.18 -0.63
C PRO A 25 0.75 18.68 0.80
N LEU A 26 1.87 19.06 1.40
CA LEU A 26 2.16 18.88 2.81
C LEU A 26 1.10 19.65 3.59
N ASN A 27 0.00 18.98 3.90
CA ASN A 27 -0.91 19.50 4.89
C ASN A 27 -0.21 19.36 6.24
N LYS A 28 0.52 20.41 6.61
CA LYS A 28 1.21 20.58 7.90
C LYS A 28 0.17 20.74 9.03
N ARG A 29 -0.79 19.84 9.11
CA ARG A 29 -1.49 19.64 10.37
C ARG A 29 -0.63 18.68 11.16
N GLY A 30 0.19 19.27 12.03
CA GLY A 30 0.95 18.54 13.02
C GLY A 30 0.03 17.52 13.68
N PHE A 31 0.54 16.34 13.91
CA PHE A 31 -0.13 15.30 14.68
C PHE A 31 -0.34 15.85 16.09
N ASN A 32 -1.56 16.29 16.41
CA ASN A 32 -1.90 16.76 17.75
C ASN A 32 -2.24 15.54 18.61
N VAL A 33 -1.32 15.11 19.44
CA VAL A 33 -1.51 14.05 20.44
C VAL A 33 -2.69 14.35 21.36
N VAL A 34 -3.02 15.64 21.56
CA VAL A 34 -4.15 16.09 22.40
C VAL A 34 -5.53 15.64 21.87
N ASP A 35 -5.67 15.40 20.56
CA ASP A 35 -6.92 14.86 19.99
C ASP A 35 -7.11 13.35 20.27
N MET A 36 -6.17 12.73 20.97
CA MET A 36 -6.17 11.28 21.22
C MET A 36 -7.04 10.85 22.42
N GLU A 37 -7.38 11.75 23.33
CA GLU A 37 -7.96 11.40 24.64
C GLU A 37 -9.50 11.47 24.74
N GLN A 38 -10.23 11.92 23.69
CA GLN A 38 -11.64 12.29 23.85
C GLN A 38 -12.66 11.56 22.96
N GLU A 39 -12.34 10.43 22.34
CA GLU A 39 -13.39 9.66 21.65
C GLU A 39 -13.84 8.47 22.51
N PRO A 40 -15.19 8.21 22.53
CA PRO A 40 -15.74 7.16 23.37
C PRO A 40 -15.19 5.78 22.98
N LEU A 41 -15.01 4.95 24.00
CA LEU A 41 -14.84 3.51 23.87
C LEU A 41 -15.93 2.94 22.95
N LEU A 42 -15.62 1.81 22.30
CA LEU A 42 -16.52 1.06 21.41
C LEU A 42 -17.99 1.14 21.89
N GLU A 43 -18.89 1.43 20.97
CA GLU A 43 -20.33 1.35 21.24
C GLU A 43 -20.69 -0.09 21.66
N PRO A 44 -21.67 -0.28 22.56
CA PRO A 44 -22.14 -1.61 22.96
C PRO A 44 -22.58 -2.42 21.73
N GLY A 45 -21.97 -3.58 21.52
CA GLY A 45 -22.22 -4.45 20.36
C GLY A 45 -21.19 -4.38 19.23
N GLU A 46 -20.20 -3.48 19.30
CA GLU A 46 -19.09 -3.50 18.36
C GLU A 46 -18.09 -4.61 18.68
N TYR A 47 -17.73 -5.37 17.64
CA TYR A 47 -16.70 -6.43 17.78
C TYR A 47 -15.28 -5.85 17.81
N ILE A 48 -14.37 -6.56 18.48
CA ILE A 48 -12.98 -6.18 18.67
C ILE A 48 -12.09 -7.06 17.79
N ILE A 49 -11.25 -6.45 16.96
CA ILE A 49 -10.21 -7.14 16.17
C ILE A 49 -8.88 -7.14 16.94
N SER A 50 -8.53 -6.00 17.54
CA SER A 50 -7.24 -5.79 18.22
C SER A 50 -7.36 -4.79 19.37
N PRO A 51 -6.38 -4.74 20.28
CA PRO A 51 -6.33 -3.70 21.32
C PRO A 51 -6.19 -2.27 20.77
N TYR A 52 -5.93 -2.12 19.46
CA TYR A 52 -5.67 -0.84 18.80
C TYR A 52 -6.86 -0.34 17.98
N ASP A 53 -8.02 -0.98 18.02
CA ASP A 53 -9.17 -0.69 17.18
C ASP A 53 -9.59 0.77 17.21
N ASN A 54 -9.57 1.41 18.39
CA ASN A 54 -9.89 2.84 18.52
C ASN A 54 -8.93 3.73 17.72
N ILE A 55 -7.63 3.36 17.69
CA ILE A 55 -6.63 4.08 16.89
C ILE A 55 -6.88 3.86 15.41
N PHE A 56 -7.11 2.61 14.99
CA PHE A 56 -7.43 2.27 13.59
C PHE A 56 -8.67 3.00 13.09
N ARG A 57 -9.78 2.94 13.84
CA ARG A 57 -11.05 3.60 13.47
C ARG A 57 -10.88 5.11 13.33
N ARG A 58 -10.19 5.76 14.26
CA ARG A 58 -9.96 7.20 14.22
C ARG A 58 -9.10 7.63 13.02
N ILE A 59 -7.98 6.93 12.77
CA ILE A 59 -7.08 7.26 11.66
C ILE A 59 -7.75 6.95 10.32
N ALA A 60 -8.38 5.80 10.18
CA ALA A 60 -9.11 5.38 9.00
C ALA A 60 -10.15 6.41 8.57
N ARG A 61 -10.93 6.92 9.53
CA ARG A 61 -11.95 7.96 9.31
C ARG A 61 -11.36 9.26 8.75
N ARG A 62 -10.17 9.68 9.24
CA ARG A 62 -9.47 10.90 8.75
C ARG A 62 -9.01 10.77 7.29
N HIS A 63 -8.70 9.56 6.85
CA HIS A 63 -8.16 9.28 5.54
C HIS A 63 -9.16 8.67 4.56
N ASP A 64 -10.41 8.49 4.98
CA ASP A 64 -11.43 7.82 4.17
C ASP A 64 -10.95 6.44 3.68
N VAL A 65 -10.61 5.58 4.65
CA VAL A 65 -10.20 4.17 4.44
C VAL A 65 -11.00 3.30 5.40
N ASP A 66 -11.35 2.09 4.98
CA ASP A 66 -11.96 1.12 5.90
C ASP A 66 -10.95 0.70 6.98
N TRP A 67 -11.29 0.92 8.25
CA TRP A 67 -10.41 0.58 9.37
C TRP A 67 -10.10 -0.91 9.46
N ARG A 68 -11.04 -1.79 9.02
CA ARG A 68 -10.87 -3.24 9.00
C ARG A 68 -9.78 -3.65 8.00
N LEU A 69 -9.64 -2.91 6.89
CA LEU A 69 -8.55 -3.10 5.95
C LEU A 69 -7.20 -2.74 6.56
N LEU A 70 -7.12 -1.63 7.31
CA LEU A 70 -5.87 -1.28 8.02
C LEU A 70 -5.53 -2.33 9.08
N CYS A 71 -6.54 -2.88 9.79
CA CYS A 71 -6.33 -4.01 10.71
C CYS A 71 -5.83 -5.26 9.98
N ALA A 72 -6.39 -5.59 8.81
CA ALA A 72 -5.94 -6.74 8.02
C ALA A 72 -4.48 -6.58 7.55
N LEU A 73 -4.09 -5.38 7.12
CA LEU A 73 -2.70 -5.06 6.81
C LEU A 73 -1.81 -5.24 8.05
N ALA A 74 -2.14 -4.62 9.19
CA ALA A 74 -1.36 -4.73 10.44
C ALA A 74 -1.19 -6.16 10.91
N TYR A 75 -2.26 -6.97 10.81
CA TYR A 75 -2.19 -8.39 11.13
C TYR A 75 -1.22 -9.15 10.21
N CYS A 76 -1.24 -8.86 8.92
CA CYS A 76 -0.35 -9.52 7.96
C CYS A 76 1.09 -9.04 8.07
N GLU A 77 1.33 -7.78 8.43
CA GLU A 77 2.66 -7.20 8.58
C GLU A 77 3.37 -7.64 9.86
N SER A 78 2.72 -7.53 11.01
CA SER A 78 3.38 -7.74 12.30
C SER A 78 2.56 -8.51 13.35
N ARG A 79 1.34 -8.95 13.07
CA ARG A 79 0.39 -9.45 14.07
C ARG A 79 0.08 -8.41 15.15
N PHE A 80 -0.06 -7.14 14.75
CA PHE A 80 -0.27 -6.00 15.64
C PHE A 80 0.88 -5.72 16.61
N ASN A 81 2.11 -6.14 16.32
CA ASN A 81 3.27 -5.86 17.17
C ASN A 81 3.84 -4.46 16.86
N PRO A 82 3.75 -3.48 17.79
CA PRO A 82 4.26 -2.13 17.55
C PRO A 82 5.79 -2.08 17.52
N ASP A 83 6.46 -3.04 18.17
CA ASP A 83 7.92 -3.08 18.28
C ASP A 83 8.57 -3.95 17.19
N ALA A 84 7.84 -4.29 16.14
CA ALA A 84 8.33 -5.15 15.07
C ALA A 84 9.38 -4.48 14.21
N TYR A 85 10.49 -5.20 13.96
CA TYR A 85 11.52 -4.83 12.99
C TYR A 85 11.70 -5.97 11.98
N SER A 86 11.69 -5.64 10.68
CA SER A 86 12.01 -6.63 9.67
C SER A 86 13.51 -6.66 9.34
N PRO A 87 14.03 -7.78 8.78
CA PRO A 87 15.41 -7.85 8.29
C PRO A 87 15.73 -6.81 7.19
N ARG A 88 14.73 -6.28 6.52
CA ARG A 88 14.86 -5.23 5.50
C ARG A 88 14.74 -3.82 6.07
N GLY A 89 14.58 -3.67 7.38
CA GLY A 89 14.51 -2.39 8.10
C GLY A 89 13.12 -1.74 8.10
N ALA A 90 12.04 -2.48 7.86
CA ALA A 90 10.70 -1.99 8.10
C ALA A 90 10.39 -1.98 9.59
N VAL A 91 9.65 -0.98 10.08
CA VAL A 91 9.46 -0.68 11.50
C VAL A 91 7.99 -0.60 11.88
N GLY A 92 7.67 -1.14 13.05
CA GLY A 92 6.40 -0.97 13.74
C GLY A 92 5.28 -1.85 13.20
N MET A 93 4.09 -1.60 13.70
CA MET A 93 2.90 -2.43 13.49
C MET A 93 2.54 -2.64 12.01
N MET A 94 2.69 -1.59 11.20
CA MET A 94 2.35 -1.56 9.78
C MET A 94 3.57 -1.78 8.88
N GLN A 95 4.74 -2.10 9.46
CA GLN A 95 6.00 -2.36 8.75
C GLN A 95 6.37 -1.25 7.75
N VAL A 96 6.36 -0.01 8.22
CA VAL A 96 6.72 1.15 7.40
C VAL A 96 8.23 1.26 7.26
N MET A 97 8.71 1.48 6.04
CA MET A 97 10.12 1.76 5.79
C MET A 97 10.50 3.18 6.24
N PRO A 98 11.56 3.39 7.04
CA PRO A 98 11.94 4.71 7.55
C PRO A 98 12.18 5.77 6.45
N HIS A 99 12.72 5.36 5.30
CA HIS A 99 12.92 6.30 4.18
C HIS A 99 11.58 6.78 3.57
N ILE A 100 10.51 5.99 3.66
CA ILE A 100 9.16 6.39 3.27
C ILE A 100 8.57 7.34 4.29
N ALA A 101 8.69 7.07 5.59
CA ALA A 101 8.18 7.92 6.67
C ALA A 101 8.75 9.35 6.63
N ARG A 102 10.02 9.48 6.23
CA ARG A 102 10.70 10.78 6.07
C ARG A 102 10.01 11.72 5.06
N HIS A 103 9.24 11.21 4.10
CA HIS A 103 8.44 12.05 3.20
C HIS A 103 7.33 12.83 3.93
N TRP A 104 7.01 12.44 5.15
CA TRP A 104 6.05 13.12 6.03
C TRP A 104 6.69 13.66 7.30
N ASP A 105 8.03 13.89 7.27
CA ASP A 105 8.81 14.40 8.41
C ASP A 105 8.74 13.51 9.66
N VAL A 106 8.52 12.20 9.51
CA VAL A 106 8.49 11.21 10.61
C VAL A 106 9.83 10.49 10.70
N MET A 107 10.42 10.48 11.89
CA MET A 107 11.68 9.78 12.17
C MET A 107 11.43 8.30 12.47
N GLU A 108 12.47 7.49 12.32
CA GLU A 108 12.40 6.04 12.56
C GLU A 108 11.94 5.69 13.99
N SER A 109 12.43 6.42 14.99
CA SER A 109 12.06 6.22 16.40
C SER A 109 10.58 6.48 16.68
N GLU A 110 9.93 7.36 15.91
CA GLU A 110 8.51 7.67 16.04
C GLU A 110 7.62 6.58 15.43
N LEU A 111 8.16 5.75 14.53
CA LEU A 111 7.43 4.61 13.95
C LEU A 111 7.11 3.49 14.94
N LEU A 112 7.66 3.52 16.14
CA LEU A 112 7.29 2.62 17.25
C LEU A 112 5.99 3.06 17.95
N ASP A 113 5.57 4.32 17.78
CA ASP A 113 4.25 4.77 18.24
C ASP A 113 3.17 4.20 17.31
N PRO A 114 2.20 3.41 17.84
CA PRO A 114 1.15 2.79 17.02
C PRO A 114 0.34 3.80 16.21
N ALA A 115 0.01 4.96 16.77
CA ALA A 115 -0.82 5.94 16.08
C ALA A 115 -0.06 6.62 14.94
N ILE A 116 1.22 6.96 15.15
CA ILE A 116 2.07 7.53 14.10
C ILE A 116 2.30 6.50 13.00
N ASN A 117 2.59 5.25 13.37
CA ASN A 117 2.86 4.18 12.42
C ASN A 117 1.64 3.88 11.52
N ILE A 118 0.43 3.79 12.12
CA ILE A 118 -0.82 3.58 11.38
C ILE A 118 -1.14 4.79 10.49
N ASP A 119 -0.94 6.03 10.95
CA ASP A 119 -1.20 7.23 10.14
C ASP A 119 -0.28 7.29 8.91
N VAL A 120 1.02 7.04 9.09
CA VAL A 120 1.99 6.99 7.98
C VAL A 120 1.63 5.89 6.98
N ALA A 121 1.29 4.70 7.47
CA ALA A 121 0.85 3.59 6.62
C ALA A 121 -0.41 3.92 5.83
N CYS A 122 -1.36 4.59 6.45
CA CYS A 122 -2.59 5.03 5.80
C CYS A 122 -2.31 6.08 4.70
N ARG A 123 -1.44 7.04 4.95
CA ARG A 123 -0.95 7.99 3.93
C ARG A 123 -0.25 7.28 2.77
N LEU A 124 0.59 6.29 3.09
CA LEU A 124 1.25 5.47 2.07
C LEU A 124 0.23 4.73 1.21
N TYR A 125 -0.75 4.06 1.83
CA TYR A 125 -1.83 3.37 1.13
C TYR A 125 -2.59 4.31 0.18
N LYS A 126 -3.01 5.49 0.65
CA LYS A 126 -3.68 6.51 -0.19
C LYS A 126 -2.79 7.04 -1.31
N SER A 127 -1.49 7.19 -1.07
CA SER A 127 -0.56 7.60 -2.13
C SER A 127 -0.42 6.55 -3.22
N MET A 128 -0.40 5.25 -2.87
CA MET A 128 -0.40 4.16 -3.84
C MET A 128 -1.68 4.17 -4.68
N GLN A 129 -2.85 4.32 -4.06
CA GLN A 129 -4.12 4.48 -4.78
C GLN A 129 -4.07 5.62 -5.80
N LYS A 130 -3.56 6.78 -5.38
CA LYS A 130 -3.43 7.95 -6.26
C LYS A 130 -2.46 7.70 -7.42
N MET A 131 -1.35 7.00 -7.19
CA MET A 131 -0.37 6.66 -8.22
C MET A 131 -0.94 5.69 -9.25
N LEU A 132 -1.78 4.75 -8.84
CA LEU A 132 -2.40 3.75 -9.71
C LEU A 132 -3.47 4.31 -10.64
N ARG A 133 -4.05 5.46 -10.35
CA ARG A 133 -4.99 6.21 -11.22
C ARG A 133 -6.11 5.33 -11.79
N PHE A 134 -6.95 4.80 -10.92
CA PHE A 134 -8.07 3.95 -11.36
C PHE A 134 -9.19 4.75 -12.04
N PRO A 135 -9.73 4.29 -13.18
CA PRO A 135 -11.03 4.70 -13.67
C PRO A 135 -12.15 4.43 -12.64
N LYS A 136 -13.26 5.14 -12.78
CA LYS A 136 -14.39 4.98 -11.84
C LYS A 136 -15.03 3.60 -11.92
N GLU A 137 -14.99 3.00 -13.10
CA GLU A 137 -15.60 1.72 -13.42
C GLU A 137 -14.89 0.51 -12.82
N VAL A 138 -13.65 0.69 -12.36
CA VAL A 138 -12.89 -0.38 -11.70
C VAL A 138 -13.55 -0.74 -10.38
N SER A 139 -13.72 -2.03 -10.11
CA SER A 139 -14.34 -2.52 -8.88
C SER A 139 -13.52 -2.10 -7.65
N GLU A 140 -14.20 -1.90 -6.51
CA GLU A 140 -13.49 -1.58 -5.26
C GLU A 140 -12.59 -2.73 -4.82
N ARG A 141 -12.96 -3.98 -5.11
CA ARG A 141 -12.12 -5.16 -4.84
C ARG A 141 -10.81 -5.10 -5.64
N ASP A 142 -10.86 -4.78 -6.93
CA ASP A 142 -9.65 -4.66 -7.74
C ASP A 142 -8.79 -3.48 -7.30
N LYS A 143 -9.40 -2.30 -7.06
CA LYS A 143 -8.68 -1.14 -6.51
C LYS A 143 -7.95 -1.49 -5.23
N MET A 144 -8.61 -2.22 -4.33
CA MET A 144 -8.04 -2.69 -3.07
C MET A 144 -6.89 -3.66 -3.30
N ALA A 145 -7.07 -4.69 -4.13
CA ALA A 145 -6.05 -5.68 -4.45
C ALA A 145 -4.78 -5.05 -5.03
N PHE A 146 -4.93 -4.18 -6.03
CA PHE A 146 -3.81 -3.44 -6.62
C PHE A 146 -3.09 -2.54 -5.62
N THR A 147 -3.83 -1.90 -4.71
CA THR A 147 -3.25 -1.01 -3.71
C THR A 147 -2.49 -1.79 -2.65
N ILE A 148 -3.03 -2.92 -2.17
CA ILE A 148 -2.36 -3.85 -1.25
C ILE A 148 -1.07 -4.40 -1.88
N ALA A 149 -1.13 -4.85 -3.12
CA ALA A 149 0.04 -5.33 -3.85
C ALA A 149 1.10 -4.24 -3.95
N SER A 150 0.69 -3.00 -4.27
CA SER A 150 1.59 -1.85 -4.34
C SER A 150 2.19 -1.46 -2.99
N TYR A 151 1.47 -1.66 -1.90
CA TYR A 151 1.99 -1.47 -0.55
C TYR A 151 3.16 -2.41 -0.27
N ASN A 152 3.07 -3.66 -0.71
CA ASN A 152 4.10 -4.68 -0.51
C ASN A 152 5.33 -4.52 -1.44
N CYS A 153 5.12 -4.30 -2.75
CA CYS A 153 6.21 -4.31 -3.73
C CYS A 153 6.50 -2.95 -4.39
N GLY A 154 5.71 -1.92 -4.08
CA GLY A 154 5.77 -0.62 -4.72
C GLY A 154 4.92 -0.53 -5.99
N ALA A 155 4.32 0.66 -6.21
CA ALA A 155 3.38 0.89 -7.30
C ALA A 155 4.00 0.69 -8.70
N SER A 156 5.30 0.91 -8.89
CA SER A 156 5.96 0.74 -10.19
C SER A 156 5.84 -0.67 -10.74
N ARG A 157 5.95 -1.70 -9.89
CA ARG A 157 5.82 -3.11 -10.28
C ARG A 157 4.41 -3.43 -10.78
N ILE A 158 3.41 -2.88 -10.10
CA ILE A 158 2.01 -3.05 -10.47
C ILE A 158 1.68 -2.30 -11.76
N ILE A 159 2.24 -1.12 -11.95
CA ILE A 159 2.10 -0.36 -13.20
C ILE A 159 2.75 -1.10 -14.37
N ASP A 160 3.93 -1.68 -14.18
CA ASP A 160 4.61 -2.49 -15.18
C ASP A 160 3.76 -3.70 -15.60
N ALA A 161 3.21 -4.45 -14.64
CA ALA A 161 2.35 -5.59 -14.93
C ALA A 161 1.07 -5.16 -15.68
N ARG A 162 0.45 -4.05 -15.28
CA ARG A 162 -0.71 -3.47 -15.97
C ARG A 162 -0.39 -2.99 -17.39
N ASN A 163 0.79 -2.41 -17.59
CA ASN A 163 1.24 -2.01 -18.93
C ASN A 163 1.49 -3.22 -19.82
N LEU A 164 2.04 -4.29 -19.24
CA LEU A 164 2.27 -5.54 -19.97
C LEU A 164 0.94 -6.20 -20.36
N ALA A 165 -0.03 -6.30 -19.45
CA ALA A 165 -1.36 -6.78 -19.76
C ALA A 165 -2.01 -5.97 -20.88
N ALA A 166 -1.96 -4.63 -20.80
CA ALA A 166 -2.49 -3.76 -21.84
C ALA A 166 -1.79 -3.90 -23.20
N TYR A 167 -0.50 -4.23 -23.20
CA TYR A 167 0.25 -4.49 -24.43
C TYR A 167 -0.25 -5.74 -25.16
N TYR A 168 -0.73 -6.73 -24.42
CA TYR A 168 -1.32 -7.97 -24.95
C TYR A 168 -2.85 -7.89 -25.07
N ASP A 169 -3.43 -6.68 -25.09
CA ASP A 169 -4.87 -6.42 -25.19
C ASP A 169 -5.71 -7.07 -24.08
N GLU A 170 -5.11 -7.31 -22.91
CA GLU A 170 -5.78 -7.90 -21.75
C GLU A 170 -6.30 -6.85 -20.75
N PRO A 171 -7.31 -7.18 -19.92
CA PRO A 171 -7.93 -6.27 -18.96
C PRO A 171 -6.95 -5.81 -17.86
N LYS A 172 -6.34 -4.64 -18.03
CA LYS A 172 -5.30 -4.10 -17.13
C LYS A 172 -5.80 -3.58 -15.78
N TYR A 173 -7.09 -3.63 -15.52
CA TYR A 173 -7.71 -3.19 -14.26
C TYR A 173 -8.44 -4.34 -13.53
N GLU A 174 -8.27 -5.57 -13.96
CA GLU A 174 -8.76 -6.77 -13.30
C GLU A 174 -7.61 -7.46 -12.58
N TRP A 175 -7.73 -7.60 -11.25
CA TRP A 175 -6.65 -8.16 -10.42
C TRP A 175 -6.30 -9.58 -10.84
N ASP A 176 -7.32 -10.40 -11.09
CA ASP A 176 -7.12 -11.81 -11.42
C ASP A 176 -6.35 -12.00 -12.73
N VAL A 177 -6.51 -11.08 -13.69
CA VAL A 177 -5.73 -11.05 -14.94
C VAL A 177 -4.32 -10.53 -14.68
N VAL A 178 -4.19 -9.35 -14.05
CA VAL A 178 -2.90 -8.68 -13.89
C VAL A 178 -1.97 -9.42 -12.93
N SER A 179 -2.51 -10.20 -11.99
CA SER A 179 -1.69 -11.03 -11.10
C SER A 179 -0.81 -12.04 -11.86
N ASP A 180 -1.28 -12.59 -12.98
CA ASP A 180 -0.48 -13.45 -13.86
C ASP A 180 0.66 -12.66 -14.52
N TYR A 181 0.40 -11.43 -14.95
CA TYR A 181 1.42 -10.54 -15.51
C TYR A 181 2.46 -10.10 -14.47
N ILE A 182 2.10 -10.01 -13.19
CA ILE A 182 3.06 -9.80 -12.11
C ILE A 182 4.06 -10.97 -12.05
N LEU A 183 3.61 -12.23 -12.21
CA LEU A 183 4.49 -13.40 -12.24
C LEU A 183 5.48 -13.35 -13.40
N LEU A 184 5.04 -12.92 -14.56
CA LEU A 184 5.86 -12.82 -15.77
C LEU A 184 7.04 -11.85 -15.60
N LEU A 185 6.94 -10.82 -14.74
CA LEU A 185 8.02 -9.86 -14.48
C LEU A 185 9.28 -10.47 -13.84
N SER A 186 9.27 -11.75 -13.47
CA SER A 186 10.47 -12.48 -13.04
C SER A 186 11.33 -13.00 -14.19
N SER A 187 10.72 -13.21 -15.36
CA SER A 187 11.34 -13.78 -16.56
C SER A 187 12.02 -12.70 -17.41
N GLU A 188 13.16 -13.05 -17.99
CA GLU A 188 14.01 -12.13 -18.76
C GLU A 188 13.30 -11.53 -19.97
N GLU A 189 12.47 -12.29 -20.64
CA GLU A 189 11.65 -11.86 -21.76
C GLU A 189 10.75 -10.69 -21.37
N PHE A 190 10.10 -10.77 -20.20
CA PHE A 190 9.08 -9.80 -19.80
C PHE A 190 9.65 -8.62 -19.02
N TYR A 191 10.64 -8.81 -18.15
CA TYR A 191 11.21 -7.64 -17.45
C TYR A 191 12.07 -6.75 -18.35
N ASN A 192 12.51 -7.24 -19.51
CA ASN A 192 13.18 -6.45 -20.56
C ASN A 192 12.21 -5.93 -21.62
N HIS A 193 10.93 -6.26 -21.51
CA HIS A 193 9.90 -5.84 -22.47
C HIS A 193 9.75 -4.31 -22.49
N GLU A 194 9.44 -3.74 -23.68
CA GLU A 194 9.34 -2.27 -23.84
C GLU A 194 8.26 -1.60 -22.99
N ALA A 195 7.22 -2.34 -22.59
CA ALA A 195 6.16 -1.87 -21.68
C ALA A 195 6.56 -1.85 -20.20
N VAL A 196 7.73 -2.41 -19.85
CA VAL A 196 8.21 -2.59 -18.47
C VAL A 196 9.39 -1.67 -18.20
N CYS A 197 9.37 -0.99 -17.06
CA CYS A 197 10.39 -0.02 -16.69
C CYS A 197 11.23 -0.46 -15.49
N GLY A 198 10.67 -1.25 -14.58
CA GLY A 198 11.26 -1.57 -13.28
C GLY A 198 12.30 -2.69 -13.30
N GLY A 199 12.59 -3.34 -14.42
CA GLY A 199 13.51 -4.48 -14.53
C GLY A 199 13.00 -5.74 -13.80
N GLN A 200 13.87 -6.70 -13.49
CA GLN A 200 13.49 -7.97 -12.89
C GLN A 200 12.76 -7.83 -11.56
N PHE A 201 11.62 -8.51 -11.43
CA PHE A 201 10.92 -8.71 -10.16
C PHE A 201 11.20 -10.13 -9.65
N LYS A 202 12.11 -10.28 -8.68
CA LYS A 202 12.67 -11.60 -8.32
C LYS A 202 11.67 -12.56 -7.69
N GLU A 203 10.75 -12.06 -6.85
CA GLU A 203 9.84 -12.87 -6.04
C GLU A 203 8.38 -12.39 -6.13
N PRO A 204 7.80 -12.33 -7.35
CA PRO A 204 6.46 -11.77 -7.56
C PRO A 204 5.36 -12.58 -6.86
N HIS A 205 5.54 -13.90 -6.71
CA HIS A 205 4.60 -14.80 -6.04
C HIS A 205 4.39 -14.42 -4.56
N ILE A 206 5.40 -13.83 -3.89
CA ILE A 206 5.27 -13.35 -2.51
C ILE A 206 4.23 -12.22 -2.44
N THR A 207 4.30 -11.27 -3.38
CA THR A 207 3.34 -10.15 -3.43
C THR A 207 1.92 -10.63 -3.69
N ILE A 208 1.73 -11.60 -4.58
CA ILE A 208 0.41 -12.16 -4.86
C ILE A 208 -0.14 -12.91 -3.64
N ALA A 209 0.67 -13.77 -3.02
CA ALA A 209 0.28 -14.49 -1.82
C ALA A 209 -0.05 -13.53 -0.64
N TYR A 210 0.75 -12.47 -0.49
CA TYR A 210 0.50 -11.41 0.49
C TYR A 210 -0.84 -10.72 0.23
N THR A 211 -1.10 -10.30 -1.01
CA THR A 211 -2.34 -9.61 -1.40
C THR A 211 -3.55 -10.46 -1.10
N ASN A 212 -3.54 -11.72 -1.53
CA ASN A 212 -4.64 -12.66 -1.30
C ASN A 212 -4.88 -12.91 0.19
N LYS A 213 -3.80 -13.00 0.98
CA LYS A 213 -3.89 -13.14 2.43
C LYS A 213 -4.53 -11.93 3.09
N VAL A 214 -4.13 -10.71 2.72
CA VAL A 214 -4.71 -9.48 3.28
C VAL A 214 -6.19 -9.38 2.93
N LEU A 215 -6.57 -9.67 1.68
CA LEU A 215 -7.97 -9.68 1.24
C LEU A 215 -8.80 -10.69 2.04
N SER A 216 -8.31 -11.92 2.21
CA SER A 216 -9.02 -12.94 2.99
C SER A 216 -9.19 -12.55 4.46
N VAL A 217 -8.16 -11.94 5.07
CA VAL A 217 -8.26 -11.43 6.46
C VAL A 217 -9.25 -10.26 6.55
N TYR A 218 -9.25 -9.37 5.57
CA TYR A 218 -10.19 -8.27 5.50
C TYR A 218 -11.64 -8.77 5.38
N GLU A 219 -11.92 -9.70 4.46
CA GLU A 219 -13.24 -10.30 4.29
C GLU A 219 -13.74 -10.97 5.58
N LYS A 220 -12.83 -11.67 6.30
CA LYS A 220 -13.15 -12.22 7.62
C LYS A 220 -13.52 -11.12 8.63
N TYR A 221 -12.79 -9.99 8.65
CA TYR A 221 -13.09 -8.89 9.58
C TYR A 221 -14.38 -8.15 9.21
N VAL A 222 -14.75 -8.13 7.94
CA VAL A 222 -16.04 -7.61 7.49
C VAL A 222 -17.18 -8.51 7.96
N SER A 223 -17.06 -9.83 7.79
CA SER A 223 -18.12 -10.77 8.19
C SER A 223 -18.38 -10.81 9.70
N MET A 224 -17.35 -10.54 10.53
CA MET A 224 -17.53 -10.44 12.00
C MET A 224 -18.45 -9.29 12.44
N ALA A 225 -18.71 -8.31 11.56
CA ALA A 225 -19.60 -7.19 11.83
C ALA A 225 -21.07 -7.52 11.53
N GLU A 226 -21.32 -8.64 10.84
CA GLU A 226 -22.66 -9.05 10.40
C GLU A 226 -23.28 -10.13 11.32
N GLU A 227 -22.49 -10.66 12.27
CA GLU A 227 -22.89 -11.60 13.32
C GLU A 227 -23.31 -10.87 14.61
#